data_9483da72b67bee269712af25bd9fd350
#
_entry.id   9483da72b67bee269712af25bd9fd350
#
_cell.length_a   1.000
_cell.length_b   1.000
_cell.length_c   1.000
_cell.angle_alpha   90.00
_cell.angle_beta   90.00
_cell.angle_gamma   90.00
#
_symmetry.space_group_name_H-M   'P 1'
#
loop_
_entity.id
_entity.type
_entity.pdbx_description
1 polymer ?
#
loop_
_entity_poly.entity_id
_entity_poly.type
_entity_poly.pdbx_seq_one_letter_code
_entity_poly.pdbx_strand_id
1 'polypeptide(L)'
;MLTVKHKHNELDREMAKYAFPGYLDLVEMRELVDDCVATLRTMEEKQKYLPPTKWQQKFPEKYAEFLFRALFPGETKYSTDIYTGLFNIGEPQVKLPEDGRLNYLLNDASVTRDGLKQVQIRCNNEQMTHGLRLLLLEVRQDAEKPFFIQEYGANQYLRAHFTKNLVYGESIADVVLLNESGFVNDIEHWEYVEEQRLRILALDKNMEYYQRSITPEELGTFDLKNPPIDERTVYPAYLGKRFDRIPLVWCGAKSNSATQLDQPQLLSMAQTELKLFLCMAHNSQHIYMNTQESIVITGANNSFKLKDDEFVAGSVVVIPGEHAQASYLSTNGIGFDAEEKEIERLLNSIDKQRLSLMSAKSHQSGTVVGLVQNSQSAPLRTVVTTSGNAITLILQHAARWIGFSREDVEKIQYIPSEAFANPRVNLSEYIALCKSVASGEVKMLEEELFIMAKESHFITSKLTWEQFKERYEIEFEERQRKNGIVVKNNGNPFAETQDIVNDNADQV
;
A
#
# COMPACT_ATOMS: atom_id res chain seq x y z
N MET A 1 3.05 21.60 -8.38
CA MET A 1 2.91 20.48 -7.43
C MET A 1 4.26 19.80 -7.10
N LEU A 2 5.14 19.55 -8.06
CA LEU A 2 6.46 18.95 -7.86
C LEU A 2 7.42 19.77 -6.99
N THR A 3 7.45 21.08 -7.16
CA THR A 3 8.25 22.02 -6.34
C THR A 3 7.87 21.96 -4.86
N VAL A 4 6.59 21.72 -4.54
CA VAL A 4 6.08 21.63 -3.16
C VAL A 4 6.53 20.32 -2.50
N LYS A 5 6.51 19.19 -3.23
CA LYS A 5 6.95 17.89 -2.70
C LYS A 5 8.45 17.87 -2.37
N HIS A 6 9.28 18.44 -3.25
CA HIS A 6 10.73 18.55 -3.02
C HIS A 6 11.06 19.39 -1.77
N LYS A 7 10.35 20.51 -1.60
CA LYS A 7 10.53 21.34 -0.42
C LYS A 7 10.03 20.70 0.89
N HIS A 8 8.98 19.88 0.86
CA HIS A 8 8.57 19.11 2.03
C HIS A 8 9.67 18.14 2.48
N ASN A 9 10.32 17.46 1.54
CA ASN A 9 11.42 16.56 1.86
C ASN A 9 12.64 17.28 2.45
N GLU A 10 12.89 18.54 2.05
CA GLU A 10 13.94 19.38 2.66
C GLU A 10 13.58 19.73 4.12
N LEU A 11 12.33 20.11 4.40
CA LEU A 11 11.84 20.35 5.76
C LEU A 11 11.95 19.11 6.66
N ASP A 12 11.62 17.94 6.15
CA ASP A 12 11.76 16.69 6.92
C ASP A 12 13.23 16.42 7.27
N ARG A 13 14.16 16.70 6.36
CA ARG A 13 15.61 16.58 6.62
C ARG A 13 16.10 17.58 7.64
N GLU A 14 15.62 18.82 7.63
CA GLU A 14 15.96 19.83 8.64
C GLU A 14 15.47 19.42 10.04
N MET A 15 14.33 18.74 10.13
CA MET A 15 13.78 18.26 11.40
C MET A 15 14.50 17.01 11.94
N ALA A 16 15.36 16.38 11.16
CA ALA A 16 16.10 15.18 11.57
C ALA A 16 16.94 15.34 12.85
N LYS A 17 17.40 16.55 13.14
CA LYS A 17 18.13 16.86 14.38
C LYS A 17 17.32 16.65 15.67
N TYR A 18 16.00 16.63 15.56
CA TYR A 18 15.06 16.39 16.67
C TYR A 18 14.52 14.97 16.68
N ALA A 19 14.80 14.19 15.64
CA ALA A 19 14.24 12.86 15.42
C ALA A 19 15.05 11.76 16.14
N PHE A 20 14.54 10.54 16.08
CA PHE A 20 15.23 9.34 16.56
C PHE A 20 16.41 8.98 15.63
N PRO A 21 17.44 8.24 16.15
CA PRO A 21 18.54 7.74 15.33
C PRO A 21 18.04 6.86 14.17
N GLY A 22 18.53 7.10 12.94
CA GLY A 22 18.10 6.38 11.73
C GLY A 22 16.87 6.98 11.02
N TYR A 23 16.37 8.12 11.48
CA TYR A 23 15.24 8.80 10.85
C TYR A 23 15.52 9.14 9.39
N LEU A 24 16.70 9.69 9.08
CA LEU A 24 17.05 10.07 7.70
C LEU A 24 17.08 8.86 6.76
N ASP A 25 17.59 7.72 7.21
CA ASP A 25 17.61 6.50 6.41
C ASP A 25 16.20 6.07 6.02
N LEU A 26 15.23 6.18 6.95
CA LEU A 26 13.83 5.89 6.68
C LEU A 26 13.19 6.92 5.74
N VAL A 27 13.51 8.21 5.89
CA VAL A 27 13.04 9.27 4.98
C VAL A 27 13.51 8.98 3.55
N GLU A 28 14.80 8.65 3.36
CA GLU A 28 15.35 8.32 2.05
C GLU A 28 14.67 7.09 1.42
N MET A 29 14.42 6.03 2.22
CA MET A 29 13.70 4.85 1.76
C MET A 29 12.27 5.17 1.31
N ARG A 30 11.57 6.03 2.06
CA ARG A 30 10.20 6.48 1.76
C ARG A 30 10.16 7.35 0.51
N GLU A 31 11.09 8.31 0.39
CA GLU A 31 11.25 9.12 -0.82
C GLU A 31 11.40 8.26 -2.08
N LEU A 32 12.25 7.23 -2.01
CA LEU A 32 12.47 6.32 -3.12
C LEU A 32 11.18 5.61 -3.54
N VAL A 33 10.42 5.11 -2.58
CA VAL A 33 9.12 4.48 -2.86
C VAL A 33 8.12 5.49 -3.43
N ASP A 34 8.07 6.69 -2.86
CA ASP A 34 7.19 7.77 -3.32
C ASP A 34 7.48 8.19 -4.76
N ASP A 35 8.76 8.29 -5.12
CA ASP A 35 9.16 8.65 -6.48
C ASP A 35 8.73 7.56 -7.47
N CYS A 36 8.84 6.28 -7.10
CA CYS A 36 8.36 5.16 -7.91
C CYS A 36 6.82 5.15 -8.03
N VAL A 37 6.10 5.39 -6.94
CA VAL A 37 4.63 5.47 -6.94
C VAL A 37 4.12 6.69 -7.72
N ALA A 38 4.82 7.84 -7.63
CA ALA A 38 4.47 9.03 -8.40
C ALA A 38 4.75 8.89 -9.90
N THR A 39 5.57 7.92 -10.28
CA THR A 39 6.15 7.72 -11.61
C THR A 39 7.00 8.91 -12.07
N LEU A 40 8.19 8.65 -12.57
CA LEU A 40 9.14 9.69 -12.99
C LEU A 40 8.73 10.23 -14.38
N ARG A 41 8.07 11.39 -14.42
CA ARG A 41 7.51 11.96 -15.65
C ARG A 41 8.38 13.04 -16.27
N THR A 42 8.97 13.90 -15.43
CA THR A 42 9.79 15.02 -15.90
C THR A 42 11.24 14.60 -16.10
N MET A 43 11.97 15.39 -16.89
CA MET A 43 13.40 15.15 -17.09
C MET A 43 14.21 15.32 -15.80
N GLU A 44 13.83 16.26 -14.95
CA GLU A 44 14.47 16.51 -13.66
C GLU A 44 14.32 15.31 -12.72
N GLU A 45 13.11 14.73 -12.62
CA GLU A 45 12.87 13.51 -11.83
C GLU A 45 13.66 12.33 -12.35
N LYS A 46 13.72 12.13 -13.68
CA LYS A 46 14.50 11.07 -14.33
C LYS A 46 15.99 11.24 -14.09
N GLN A 47 16.49 12.49 -14.13
CA GLN A 47 17.90 12.81 -13.92
C GLN A 47 18.41 12.36 -12.54
N LYS A 48 17.56 12.37 -11.51
CA LYS A 48 17.89 11.87 -10.16
C LYS A 48 18.39 10.42 -10.20
N TYR A 49 17.81 9.58 -11.08
CA TYR A 49 18.09 8.14 -11.16
C TYR A 49 18.88 7.72 -12.40
N LEU A 50 19.02 8.62 -13.38
CA LEU A 50 19.80 8.42 -14.59
C LEU A 50 20.85 9.54 -14.71
N PRO A 51 21.87 9.58 -13.83
CA PRO A 51 22.86 10.64 -13.86
C PRO A 51 23.67 10.61 -15.18
N PRO A 52 24.08 11.80 -15.71
CA PRO A 52 24.81 11.85 -16.97
C PRO A 52 26.19 11.22 -16.85
N THR A 53 26.54 10.42 -17.84
CA THR A 53 27.91 9.91 -18.02
C THR A 53 28.89 11.05 -18.33
N LYS A 54 30.21 10.83 -18.19
CA LYS A 54 31.24 11.82 -18.53
C LYS A 54 31.11 12.32 -19.97
N TRP A 55 30.65 11.49 -20.89
CA TRP A 55 30.42 11.87 -22.28
C TRP A 55 29.15 12.74 -22.40
N GLN A 56 28.05 12.35 -21.78
CA GLN A 56 26.80 13.11 -21.80
C GLN A 56 26.94 14.49 -21.13
N GLN A 57 27.83 14.65 -20.14
CA GLN A 57 28.14 15.95 -19.55
C GLN A 57 28.77 16.93 -20.58
N LYS A 58 29.46 16.41 -21.61
CA LYS A 58 30.02 17.21 -22.69
C LYS A 58 28.99 17.57 -23.77
N PHE A 59 27.90 16.81 -23.88
CA PHE A 59 26.85 16.96 -24.85
C PHE A 59 25.48 16.97 -24.18
N PRO A 60 25.11 18.08 -23.52
CA PRO A 60 23.86 18.16 -22.73
C PRO A 60 22.59 17.92 -23.57
N GLU A 61 22.59 18.31 -24.84
CA GLU A 61 21.48 18.06 -25.76
C GLU A 61 21.25 16.55 -26.01
N LYS A 62 22.34 15.78 -26.15
CA LYS A 62 22.25 14.32 -26.30
C LYS A 62 21.77 13.63 -25.03
N TYR A 63 22.13 14.20 -23.87
CA TYR A 63 21.60 13.72 -22.60
C TYR A 63 20.10 14.01 -22.43
N ALA A 64 19.65 15.21 -22.84
CA ALA A 64 18.23 15.55 -22.85
C ALA A 64 17.43 14.60 -23.75
N GLU A 65 17.94 14.30 -24.96
CA GLU A 65 17.35 13.30 -25.86
C GLU A 65 17.28 11.90 -25.25
N PHE A 66 18.31 11.49 -24.50
CA PHE A 66 18.33 10.22 -23.78
C PHE A 66 17.24 10.18 -22.69
N LEU A 67 17.13 11.22 -21.85
CA LEU A 67 16.09 11.31 -20.82
C LEU A 67 14.68 11.35 -21.42
N PHE A 68 14.50 11.99 -22.57
CA PHE A 68 13.21 12.02 -23.27
C PHE A 68 12.77 10.62 -23.70
N ARG A 69 13.70 9.79 -24.19
CA ARG A 69 13.41 8.40 -24.60
C ARG A 69 13.25 7.44 -23.44
N ALA A 70 13.83 7.76 -22.28
CA ALA A 70 13.73 6.92 -21.09
C ALA A 70 12.29 6.95 -20.54
N LEU A 71 11.60 5.81 -20.57
CA LEU A 71 10.27 5.63 -20.02
C LEU A 71 10.35 4.90 -18.68
N PHE A 72 9.71 5.46 -17.66
CA PHE A 72 9.61 4.83 -16.36
C PHE A 72 8.52 3.75 -16.38
N PRO A 73 8.79 2.49 -15.91
CA PRO A 73 7.85 1.39 -16.06
C PRO A 73 6.56 1.54 -15.24
N GLY A 74 6.62 2.08 -14.02
CA GLY A 74 5.44 2.31 -13.17
C GLY A 74 4.93 1.06 -12.44
N GLU A 75 5.77 0.04 -12.23
CA GLU A 75 5.41 -1.24 -11.65
C GLU A 75 5.05 -1.14 -10.16
N THR A 76 5.74 -0.28 -9.39
CA THR A 76 5.43 -0.01 -7.99
C THR A 76 4.08 0.67 -7.84
N LYS A 77 3.80 1.66 -8.71
CA LYS A 77 2.49 2.30 -8.76
C LYS A 77 1.38 1.30 -9.07
N TYR A 78 1.55 0.50 -10.12
CA TYR A 78 0.59 -0.52 -10.51
C TYR A 78 0.29 -1.49 -9.35
N SER A 79 1.33 -1.91 -8.62
CA SER A 79 1.18 -2.78 -7.45
C SER A 79 0.43 -2.09 -6.32
N THR A 80 0.72 -0.81 -6.05
CA THR A 80 0.01 -0.01 -5.04
C THR A 80 -1.48 0.11 -5.37
N ASP A 81 -1.81 0.35 -6.64
CA ASP A 81 -3.20 0.46 -7.10
C ASP A 81 -3.95 -0.88 -6.91
N ILE A 82 -3.29 -2.03 -7.21
CA ILE A 82 -3.85 -3.37 -6.95
C ILE A 82 -4.12 -3.57 -5.45
N TYR A 83 -3.13 -3.29 -4.58
CA TYR A 83 -3.29 -3.50 -3.13
C TYR A 83 -4.37 -2.59 -2.55
N THR A 84 -4.44 -1.33 -2.99
CA THR A 84 -5.52 -0.42 -2.59
C THR A 84 -6.90 -0.97 -3.00
N GLY A 85 -7.01 -1.56 -4.19
CA GLY A 85 -8.22 -2.25 -4.64
C GLY A 85 -8.57 -3.44 -3.73
N LEU A 86 -7.59 -4.25 -3.36
CA LEU A 86 -7.79 -5.38 -2.47
C LEU A 86 -8.24 -4.96 -1.06
N PHE A 87 -7.68 -3.89 -0.49
CA PHE A 87 -8.07 -3.35 0.82
C PHE A 87 -9.50 -2.81 0.85
N ASN A 88 -10.08 -2.47 -0.29
CA ASN A 88 -11.48 -2.04 -0.41
C ASN A 88 -12.49 -3.19 -0.41
N ILE A 89 -12.02 -4.45 -0.59
CA ILE A 89 -12.92 -5.61 -0.70
C ILE A 89 -13.50 -5.95 0.67
N GLY A 90 -14.83 -6.04 0.74
CA GLY A 90 -15.58 -6.41 1.94
C GLY A 90 -15.77 -5.28 2.95
N GLU A 91 -16.54 -5.55 3.98
CA GLU A 91 -16.86 -4.61 5.06
C GLU A 91 -16.25 -5.10 6.38
N PRO A 92 -15.66 -4.21 7.19
CA PRO A 92 -15.18 -4.58 8.51
C PRO A 92 -16.33 -4.88 9.46
N GLN A 93 -16.08 -5.76 10.42
CA GLN A 93 -16.99 -5.98 11.53
C GLN A 93 -16.53 -5.14 12.72
N VAL A 94 -17.42 -4.31 13.26
CA VAL A 94 -17.09 -3.43 14.37
C VAL A 94 -17.98 -3.74 15.55
N LYS A 95 -17.38 -4.07 16.69
CA LYS A 95 -18.06 -4.27 17.96
C LYS A 95 -17.87 -3.03 18.81
N LEU A 96 -18.94 -2.31 19.07
CA LEU A 96 -18.98 -1.12 19.92
C LEU A 96 -19.91 -1.34 21.11
N PRO A 97 -19.81 -0.52 22.19
CA PRO A 97 -20.73 -0.57 23.31
C PRO A 97 -22.18 -0.29 22.89
N GLU A 98 -23.13 -0.92 23.54
CA GLU A 98 -24.57 -0.87 23.19
C GLU A 98 -25.18 0.54 23.35
N ASP A 99 -24.57 1.45 24.10
CA ASP A 99 -25.10 2.79 24.35
C ASP A 99 -25.06 3.74 23.13
N GLY A 100 -24.40 3.33 22.05
CA GLY A 100 -24.41 4.02 20.76
C GLY A 100 -23.57 5.31 20.67
N ARG A 101 -22.94 5.79 21.78
CA ARG A 101 -22.16 7.05 21.79
C ARG A 101 -20.97 7.09 20.84
N LEU A 102 -20.45 5.93 20.41
CA LEU A 102 -19.34 5.82 19.46
C LEU A 102 -19.78 5.44 18.04
N ASN A 103 -21.08 5.16 17.81
CA ASN A 103 -21.54 4.65 16.53
C ASN A 103 -21.33 5.63 15.36
N TYR A 104 -21.30 6.94 15.63
CA TYR A 104 -21.03 7.93 14.59
C TYR A 104 -19.65 7.77 13.94
N LEU A 105 -18.64 7.22 14.67
CA LEU A 105 -17.30 6.99 14.16
C LEU A 105 -17.28 6.00 12.98
N LEU A 106 -18.28 5.15 12.85
CA LEU A 106 -18.39 4.26 11.69
C LEU A 106 -18.44 5.04 10.38
N ASN A 107 -19.04 6.25 10.39
CA ASN A 107 -19.27 7.07 9.21
C ASN A 107 -18.57 8.45 9.24
N ASP A 108 -18.13 8.91 10.42
CA ASP A 108 -17.52 10.24 10.63
C ASP A 108 -16.40 10.10 11.67
N ALA A 109 -15.31 9.44 11.27
CA ALA A 109 -14.18 9.16 12.18
C ALA A 109 -13.01 10.12 11.99
N SER A 110 -12.83 10.72 10.82
CA SER A 110 -11.64 11.51 10.49
C SER A 110 -11.91 13.01 10.45
N VAL A 111 -10.86 13.81 10.26
CA VAL A 111 -10.96 15.25 9.99
C VAL A 111 -11.76 15.54 8.73
N THR A 112 -11.62 14.69 7.72
CA THR A 112 -12.33 14.78 6.43
C THR A 112 -13.74 14.20 6.48
N ARG A 113 -14.20 13.77 7.66
CA ARG A 113 -15.50 13.13 7.90
C ARG A 113 -15.69 11.79 7.21
N ASP A 114 -14.59 11.09 6.97
CA ASP A 114 -14.62 9.72 6.48
C ASP A 114 -14.84 8.72 7.63
N GLY A 115 -15.46 7.59 7.32
CA GLY A 115 -15.65 6.50 8.29
C GLY A 115 -14.38 5.70 8.58
N LEU A 116 -14.44 4.84 9.59
CA LEU A 116 -13.32 4.00 10.03
C LEU A 116 -12.72 3.13 8.92
N LYS A 117 -13.54 2.63 7.98
CA LYS A 117 -13.05 1.85 6.84
C LYS A 117 -12.08 2.64 5.97
N GLN A 118 -12.37 3.91 5.70
CA GLN A 118 -11.50 4.77 4.91
C GLN A 118 -10.20 5.10 5.65
N VAL A 119 -10.27 5.33 6.96
CA VAL A 119 -9.09 5.47 7.81
C VAL A 119 -8.21 4.23 7.72
N GLN A 120 -8.80 3.02 7.81
CA GLN A 120 -8.07 1.76 7.68
C GLN A 120 -7.37 1.63 6.32
N ILE A 121 -8.05 1.94 5.22
CA ILE A 121 -7.47 1.84 3.87
C ILE A 121 -6.28 2.79 3.73
N ARG A 122 -6.38 4.02 4.26
CA ARG A 122 -5.25 4.96 4.28
C ARG A 122 -4.10 4.44 5.14
N CYS A 123 -4.38 3.84 6.29
CA CYS A 123 -3.35 3.19 7.10
C CYS A 123 -2.65 2.07 6.32
N ASN A 124 -3.40 1.18 5.68
CA ASN A 124 -2.84 0.07 4.91
C ASN A 124 -1.92 0.58 3.78
N ASN A 125 -2.37 1.60 3.03
CA ASN A 125 -1.58 2.19 1.95
C ASN A 125 -0.29 2.81 2.48
N GLU A 126 -0.36 3.56 3.58
CA GLU A 126 0.82 4.18 4.20
C GLU A 126 1.79 3.15 4.78
N GLN A 127 1.28 2.05 5.35
CA GLN A 127 2.12 0.93 5.78
C GLN A 127 2.87 0.28 4.61
N MET A 128 2.24 0.19 3.45
CA MET A 128 2.89 -0.34 2.25
C MET A 128 3.98 0.59 1.72
N THR A 129 3.70 1.89 1.66
CA THR A 129 4.59 2.89 1.04
C THR A 129 5.60 3.49 2.01
N HIS A 130 5.24 3.67 3.29
CA HIS A 130 6.06 4.35 4.29
C HIS A 130 6.38 3.51 5.54
N GLY A 131 5.70 2.36 5.71
CA GLY A 131 5.92 1.44 6.83
C GLY A 131 5.22 1.84 8.13
N LEU A 132 4.71 3.06 8.25
CA LEU A 132 4.11 3.60 9.47
C LEU A 132 3.04 4.64 9.18
N ARG A 133 1.95 4.63 9.93
CA ARG A 133 0.97 5.71 10.09
C ARG A 133 0.73 5.94 11.57
N LEU A 134 0.43 7.17 11.97
CA LEU A 134 0.04 7.49 13.35
C LEU A 134 -1.41 7.92 13.39
N LEU A 135 -2.12 7.47 14.40
CA LEU A 135 -3.51 7.82 14.65
C LEU A 135 -3.59 8.52 16.01
N LEU A 136 -4.01 9.78 16.02
CA LEU A 136 -4.22 10.57 17.24
C LEU A 136 -5.71 10.80 17.42
N LEU A 137 -6.24 10.47 18.59
CA LEU A 137 -7.61 10.79 18.95
C LEU A 137 -7.69 12.23 19.45
N GLU A 138 -8.50 13.03 18.79
CA GLU A 138 -8.73 14.43 19.09
C GLU A 138 -10.17 14.68 19.55
N VAL A 139 -10.39 15.80 20.25
CA VAL A 139 -11.71 16.19 20.76
C VAL A 139 -12.26 17.35 19.94
N ARG A 140 -13.50 17.21 19.44
CA ARG A 140 -14.27 18.28 18.81
C ARG A 140 -15.11 19.02 19.86
N GLN A 141 -15.43 20.27 19.57
CA GLN A 141 -16.45 21.04 20.33
C GLN A 141 -17.88 20.69 19.89
N ASP A 142 -18.14 19.40 19.64
CA ASP A 142 -19.42 18.88 19.22
C ASP A 142 -19.86 17.81 20.23
N ALA A 143 -20.98 18.07 20.92
CA ALA A 143 -21.46 17.16 21.96
C ALA A 143 -21.97 15.82 21.41
N GLU A 144 -22.47 15.79 20.16
CA GLU A 144 -22.96 14.57 19.54
C GLU A 144 -21.83 13.73 18.94
N LYS A 145 -20.76 14.39 18.47
CA LYS A 145 -19.62 13.77 17.80
C LYS A 145 -18.29 14.26 18.40
N PRO A 146 -18.02 13.93 19.66
CA PRO A 146 -16.94 14.58 20.41
C PRO A 146 -15.54 14.21 19.96
N PHE A 147 -15.34 13.07 19.29
CA PHE A 147 -14.01 12.59 18.92
C PHE A 147 -13.84 12.51 17.40
N PHE A 148 -12.60 12.65 16.97
CA PHE A 148 -12.18 12.33 15.61
C PHE A 148 -10.73 11.85 15.61
N ILE A 149 -10.33 11.20 14.55
CA ILE A 149 -8.98 10.68 14.35
C ILE A 149 -8.23 11.66 13.46
N GLN A 150 -7.16 12.24 14.02
CA GLN A 150 -6.14 12.96 13.26
C GLN A 150 -5.08 11.98 12.82
N GLU A 151 -4.77 11.96 11.53
CA GLU A 151 -3.80 11.05 10.94
C GLU A 151 -2.49 11.78 10.66
N TYR A 152 -1.35 11.18 11.05
CA TYR A 152 -0.01 11.68 10.74
C TYR A 152 0.75 10.68 9.88
N GLY A 153 1.44 11.17 8.86
CA GLY A 153 2.33 10.38 8.03
C GLY A 153 3.61 9.96 8.78
N ALA A 154 4.30 8.98 8.24
CA ALA A 154 5.48 8.41 8.86
C ALA A 154 6.62 9.41 9.08
N ASN A 155 6.82 10.38 8.16
CA ASN A 155 7.86 11.41 8.27
C ASN A 155 7.53 12.50 9.30
N GLN A 156 6.26 12.58 9.71
CA GLN A 156 5.85 13.51 10.75
C GLN A 156 6.19 13.02 12.17
N TYR A 157 6.51 11.73 12.33
CA TYR A 157 6.94 11.18 13.62
C TYR A 157 8.44 11.42 13.83
N LEU A 158 8.80 12.22 14.85
CA LEU A 158 10.19 12.49 15.18
C LEU A 158 10.71 11.58 16.28
N ARG A 159 10.05 11.54 17.42
CA ARG A 159 10.42 10.66 18.55
C ARG A 159 9.33 10.56 19.61
N ALA A 160 9.44 9.55 20.46
CA ALA A 160 8.68 9.44 21.68
C ALA A 160 9.58 9.03 22.85
N HIS A 161 9.20 9.47 24.04
CA HIS A 161 9.74 9.02 25.31
C HIS A 161 8.70 8.15 26.03
N PHE A 162 9.16 7.09 26.71
CA PHE A 162 8.28 6.16 27.40
C PHE A 162 8.68 6.03 28.85
N THR A 163 7.70 6.12 29.74
CA THR A 163 7.87 5.89 31.17
C THR A 163 7.15 4.60 31.57
N LYS A 164 7.78 3.78 32.42
CA LYS A 164 7.12 2.61 32.98
C LYS A 164 6.10 3.06 34.01
N ASN A 165 4.84 2.72 33.77
CA ASN A 165 3.81 2.86 34.79
C ASN A 165 3.96 1.75 35.83
N LEU A 166 4.45 2.12 37.02
CA LEU A 166 4.72 1.16 38.10
C LEU A 166 3.43 0.48 38.66
N VAL A 167 2.27 1.11 38.47
CA VAL A 167 1.00 0.59 38.95
C VAL A 167 0.46 -0.54 38.08
N TYR A 168 0.63 -0.44 36.74
CA TYR A 168 0.08 -1.39 35.79
C TYR A 168 1.13 -2.22 35.08
N GLY A 169 2.43 -1.93 35.28
CA GLY A 169 3.53 -2.59 34.57
C GLY A 169 3.62 -2.25 33.09
N GLU A 170 2.78 -1.34 32.61
CA GLU A 170 2.73 -0.91 31.20
C GLU A 170 3.74 0.19 30.93
N SER A 171 4.32 0.20 29.74
CA SER A 171 5.12 1.32 29.23
C SER A 171 4.18 2.28 28.50
N ILE A 172 4.03 3.48 29.02
CA ILE A 172 3.20 4.53 28.41
C ILE A 172 4.07 5.62 27.80
N ALA A 173 3.66 6.16 26.67
CA ALA A 173 4.28 7.35 26.11
C ALA A 173 3.95 8.55 27.00
N ASP A 174 4.96 9.25 27.50
CA ASP A 174 4.80 10.46 28.28
C ASP A 174 5.14 11.73 27.51
N VAL A 175 5.90 11.61 26.41
CA VAL A 175 6.17 12.69 25.46
C VAL A 175 6.22 12.13 24.05
N VAL A 176 5.56 12.78 23.10
CA VAL A 176 5.70 12.51 21.66
C VAL A 176 5.94 13.84 20.94
N LEU A 177 6.89 13.84 20.03
CA LEU A 177 7.23 14.98 19.19
C LEU A 177 6.85 14.67 17.74
N LEU A 178 6.02 15.54 17.16
CA LEU A 178 5.57 15.43 15.78
C LEU A 178 6.05 16.65 14.97
N ASN A 179 6.38 16.44 13.71
CA ASN A 179 6.67 17.48 12.73
C ASN A 179 5.35 17.93 12.05
N GLU A 180 4.94 19.16 12.27
CA GLU A 180 3.83 19.80 11.58
C GLU A 180 4.31 20.93 10.64
N SER A 181 5.61 20.97 10.36
CA SER A 181 6.18 21.92 9.40
C SER A 181 5.60 21.70 8.01
N GLY A 182 5.36 22.77 7.29
CA GLY A 182 4.77 22.68 5.96
C GLY A 182 4.56 24.05 5.34
N PHE A 183 3.82 24.06 4.24
CA PHE A 183 3.44 25.28 3.54
C PHE A 183 2.04 25.69 3.92
N VAL A 184 1.90 26.83 4.57
CA VAL A 184 0.63 27.45 4.93
C VAL A 184 0.23 28.43 3.82
N ASN A 185 -1.02 28.36 3.41
CA ASN A 185 -1.56 29.29 2.42
C ASN A 185 -1.81 30.65 3.09
N ASP A 186 -1.01 31.65 2.73
CA ASP A 186 -1.29 33.04 3.08
C ASP A 186 -2.36 33.59 2.13
N ILE A 187 -3.58 33.66 2.63
CA ILE A 187 -4.75 34.08 1.85
C ILE A 187 -4.67 35.61 1.52
N GLU A 188 -3.97 36.42 2.33
CA GLU A 188 -3.86 37.85 2.09
C GLU A 188 -2.94 38.16 0.91
N HIS A 189 -1.86 37.35 0.75
CA HIS A 189 -0.87 37.53 -0.32
C HIS A 189 -0.98 36.54 -1.43
N TRP A 190 -1.87 35.52 -1.31
CA TRP A 190 -2.04 34.41 -2.27
C TRP A 190 -0.74 33.63 -2.50
N GLU A 191 0.06 33.50 -1.44
CA GLU A 191 1.36 32.80 -1.48
C GLU A 191 1.36 31.63 -0.50
N TYR A 192 2.25 30.67 -0.73
CA TYR A 192 2.53 29.60 0.22
C TYR A 192 3.77 29.97 1.02
N VAL A 193 3.58 30.21 2.32
CA VAL A 193 4.67 30.52 3.26
C VAL A 193 5.08 29.25 3.98
N GLU A 194 6.40 29.04 4.05
CA GLU A 194 6.97 27.95 4.82
C GLU A 194 6.86 28.24 6.32
N GLU A 195 6.27 27.32 7.08
CA GLU A 195 6.18 27.39 8.53
C GLU A 195 6.84 26.16 9.15
N GLN A 196 7.84 26.39 10.00
CA GLN A 196 8.46 25.34 10.81
C GLN A 196 7.73 25.22 12.14
N ARG A 197 7.02 24.13 12.32
CA ARG A 197 6.18 23.89 13.50
C ARG A 197 6.34 22.46 14.00
N LEU A 198 6.56 22.36 15.31
CA LEU A 198 6.59 21.11 16.04
C LEU A 198 5.36 21.01 16.94
N ARG A 199 4.75 19.84 17.00
CA ARG A 199 3.67 19.54 17.95
C ARG A 199 4.18 18.63 19.04
N ILE A 200 4.07 19.07 20.27
CA ILE A 200 4.34 18.30 21.47
C ILE A 200 3.03 17.71 21.98
N LEU A 201 3.00 16.40 22.17
CA LEU A 201 1.98 15.69 22.91
C LEU A 201 2.66 15.19 24.19
N ALA A 202 2.21 15.63 25.36
CA ALA A 202 2.90 15.26 26.59
C ALA A 202 1.95 15.12 27.79
N LEU A 203 2.48 14.48 28.84
CA LEU A 203 1.85 14.40 30.15
C LEU A 203 2.56 15.39 31.08
N ASP A 204 1.77 16.26 31.73
CA ASP A 204 2.28 17.20 32.72
C ASP A 204 2.68 16.49 34.04
N LYS A 205 3.08 17.25 35.05
CA LYS A 205 3.42 16.70 36.39
C LYS A 205 2.25 15.98 37.08
N ASN A 206 1.01 16.28 36.71
CA ASN A 206 -0.19 15.63 37.24
C ASN A 206 -0.61 14.41 36.42
N MET A 207 0.17 14.01 35.41
CA MET A 207 -0.17 12.97 34.42
C MET A 207 -1.40 13.31 33.60
N GLU A 208 -1.66 14.62 33.35
CA GLU A 208 -2.73 15.09 32.49
C GLU A 208 -2.18 15.34 31.08
N TYR A 209 -2.89 14.83 30.08
CA TYR A 209 -2.53 15.01 28.69
C TYR A 209 -2.75 16.45 28.24
N TYR A 210 -1.70 17.01 27.62
CA TYR A 210 -1.77 18.29 26.92
C TYR A 210 -1.07 18.23 25.58
N GLN A 211 -1.38 19.18 24.73
CA GLN A 211 -0.74 19.38 23.44
C GLN A 211 -0.37 20.85 23.25
N ARG A 212 0.77 21.06 22.56
CA ARG A 212 1.28 22.39 22.29
C ARG A 212 2.02 22.44 20.97
N SER A 213 1.75 23.47 20.17
CA SER A 213 2.56 23.81 19.00
C SER A 213 3.66 24.79 19.40
N ILE A 214 4.89 24.48 18.99
CA ILE A 214 6.09 25.29 19.26
C ILE A 214 6.94 25.41 17.99
N THR A 215 7.81 26.42 17.96
CA THR A 215 8.87 26.47 16.95
C THR A 215 10.05 25.60 17.37
N PRO A 216 10.91 25.18 16.42
CA PRO A 216 12.11 24.40 16.75
C PRO A 216 13.07 25.09 17.74
N GLU A 217 13.12 26.42 17.75
CA GLU A 217 13.97 27.21 18.66
C GLU A 217 13.48 27.14 20.10
N GLU A 218 12.16 27.10 20.30
CA GLU A 218 11.54 27.05 21.64
C GLU A 218 11.75 25.68 22.32
N LEU A 219 11.99 24.62 21.55
CA LEU A 219 12.06 23.23 22.07
C LEU A 219 13.14 23.08 23.17
N GLY A 220 14.31 23.73 23.02
CA GLY A 220 15.42 23.62 23.97
C GLY A 220 15.18 24.25 25.33
N THR A 221 14.22 25.18 25.44
CA THR A 221 13.92 25.94 26.66
C THR A 221 12.57 25.58 27.28
N PHE A 222 11.82 24.68 26.62
CA PHE A 222 10.45 24.35 27.02
C PHE A 222 10.43 23.30 28.16
N ASP A 223 9.74 23.66 29.29
CA ASP A 223 9.54 22.71 30.39
C ASP A 223 8.32 21.81 30.13
N LEU A 224 8.60 20.56 29.75
CA LEU A 224 7.58 19.55 29.44
C LEU A 224 6.68 19.19 30.64
N LYS A 225 7.17 19.33 31.89
CA LYS A 225 6.41 18.96 33.09
C LYS A 225 5.56 20.11 33.65
N ASN A 226 5.92 21.34 33.33
CA ASN A 226 5.18 22.54 33.74
C ASN A 226 4.96 23.45 32.53
N PRO A 227 4.12 23.06 31.56
CA PRO A 227 3.88 23.89 30.40
C PRO A 227 3.25 25.20 30.79
N PRO A 228 3.61 26.33 30.11
CA PRO A 228 2.96 27.63 30.35
C PRO A 228 1.47 27.52 29.99
N ILE A 229 0.63 28.16 30.78
CA ILE A 229 -0.81 28.25 30.55
C ILE A 229 -1.07 29.45 29.63
N ASP A 230 -1.03 29.20 28.33
CA ASP A 230 -1.30 30.20 27.29
C ASP A 230 -2.20 29.59 26.21
N GLU A 231 -2.57 30.37 25.19
CA GLU A 231 -3.46 29.94 24.09
C GLU A 231 -2.87 28.82 23.25
N ARG A 232 -1.55 28.61 23.28
CA ARG A 232 -0.86 27.54 22.52
C ARG A 232 -0.84 26.21 23.26
N THR A 233 -1.13 26.20 24.59
CA THR A 233 -1.21 24.99 25.40
C THR A 233 -2.66 24.56 25.57
N VAL A 234 -3.02 23.45 24.94
CA VAL A 234 -4.38 22.93 24.98
C VAL A 234 -4.41 21.67 25.83
N TYR A 235 -5.29 21.62 26.82
CA TYR A 235 -5.64 20.40 27.56
C TYR A 235 -6.95 19.85 27.01
N PRO A 236 -6.92 18.88 26.09
CA PRO A 236 -8.16 18.33 25.56
C PRO A 236 -8.98 17.70 26.68
N ALA A 237 -10.26 18.02 26.75
CA ALA A 237 -11.16 17.50 27.78
C ALA A 237 -12.52 17.14 27.17
N TYR A 238 -13.08 16.03 27.61
CA TYR A 238 -14.45 15.64 27.32
C TYR A 238 -15.29 15.71 28.59
N LEU A 239 -16.38 16.50 28.54
CA LEU A 239 -17.24 16.77 29.72
C LEU A 239 -16.45 17.18 30.97
N GLY A 240 -15.41 18.02 30.79
CA GLY A 240 -14.55 18.48 31.87
C GLY A 240 -13.50 17.47 32.36
N LYS A 241 -13.49 16.25 31.85
CA LYS A 241 -12.50 15.21 32.18
C LYS A 241 -11.33 15.29 31.21
N ARG A 242 -10.13 15.56 31.73
CA ARG A 242 -8.85 15.43 31.02
C ARG A 242 -8.45 13.96 30.90
N PHE A 243 -7.59 13.65 29.93
CA PHE A 243 -7.14 12.30 29.72
C PHE A 243 -5.79 12.05 30.41
N ASP A 244 -5.58 10.85 30.92
CA ASP A 244 -4.41 10.43 31.71
C ASP A 244 -3.29 9.78 30.88
N ARG A 245 -3.41 9.81 29.56
CA ARG A 245 -2.44 9.25 28.63
C ARG A 245 -2.51 9.97 27.28
N ILE A 246 -1.41 9.89 26.51
CA ILE A 246 -1.40 10.39 25.14
C ILE A 246 -2.23 9.43 24.27
N PRO A 247 -3.32 9.89 23.63
CA PRO A 247 -4.21 9.04 22.85
C PRO A 247 -3.69 8.86 21.42
N LEU A 248 -2.41 8.49 21.27
CA LEU A 248 -1.73 8.24 20.01
C LEU A 248 -1.45 6.76 19.85
N VAL A 249 -1.73 6.24 18.65
CA VAL A 249 -1.48 4.85 18.28
C VAL A 249 -0.57 4.79 17.07
N TRP A 250 0.46 3.94 17.16
CA TRP A 250 1.35 3.63 16.04
C TRP A 250 0.74 2.50 15.22
N CYS A 251 0.63 2.70 13.93
CA CYS A 251 0.11 1.73 12.99
C CYS A 251 1.24 1.32 12.04
N GLY A 252 2.11 0.42 12.50
CA GLY A 252 3.24 -0.09 11.71
C GLY A 252 2.84 -1.28 10.85
N ALA A 253 3.62 -1.56 9.82
CA ALA A 253 3.32 -2.61 8.84
C ALA A 253 3.41 -4.03 9.43
N LYS A 254 4.24 -4.24 10.46
CA LYS A 254 4.43 -5.53 11.14
C LYS A 254 3.93 -5.53 12.58
N SER A 255 3.97 -4.37 13.24
CA SER A 255 3.56 -4.24 14.62
C SER A 255 3.12 -2.81 14.96
N ASN A 256 2.29 -2.66 15.98
CA ASN A 256 1.87 -1.35 16.50
C ASN A 256 2.84 -0.83 17.57
N SER A 257 4.12 -1.19 17.47
CA SER A 257 5.16 -0.77 18.41
C SER A 257 5.74 0.58 18.01
N ALA A 258 5.84 1.48 18.98
CA ALA A 258 6.49 2.77 18.81
C ALA A 258 8.03 2.68 18.77
N THR A 259 8.61 1.57 19.26
CA THR A 259 10.06 1.38 19.39
C THR A 259 10.69 0.65 18.21
N GLN A 260 9.90 -0.05 17.42
CA GLN A 260 10.33 -0.73 16.20
C GLN A 260 9.57 -0.15 15.02
N LEU A 261 10.22 0.77 14.31
CA LEU A 261 9.62 1.38 13.13
C LEU A 261 9.90 0.51 11.92
N ASP A 262 8.85 0.21 11.18
CA ASP A 262 8.93 -0.64 10.01
C ASP A 262 9.40 0.14 8.78
N GLN A 263 10.17 -0.54 7.93
CA GLN A 263 10.51 -0.04 6.59
C GLN A 263 9.30 -0.17 5.66
N PRO A 264 9.25 0.65 4.58
CA PRO A 264 8.25 0.49 3.53
C PRO A 264 8.22 -0.95 2.98
N GLN A 265 7.04 -1.54 2.89
CA GLN A 265 6.91 -2.92 2.39
C GLN A 265 7.23 -3.01 0.87
N LEU A 266 7.01 -1.91 0.13
CA LEU A 266 7.30 -1.80 -1.30
C LEU A 266 8.75 -1.41 -1.61
N LEU A 267 9.62 -1.19 -0.60
CA LEU A 267 10.99 -0.73 -0.81
C LEU A 267 11.78 -1.63 -1.77
N SER A 268 11.73 -2.95 -1.57
CA SER A 268 12.46 -3.90 -2.42
C SER A 268 11.97 -3.87 -3.87
N MET A 269 10.66 -3.69 -4.07
CA MET A 269 10.05 -3.56 -5.39
C MET A 269 10.50 -2.27 -6.07
N ALA A 270 10.44 -1.13 -5.37
CA ALA A 270 10.88 0.16 -5.87
C ALA A 270 12.36 0.15 -6.27
N GLN A 271 13.24 -0.47 -5.45
CA GLN A 271 14.65 -0.65 -5.80
C GLN A 271 14.86 -1.50 -7.06
N THR A 272 14.06 -2.57 -7.22
CA THR A 272 14.12 -3.42 -8.43
C THR A 272 13.61 -2.67 -9.65
N GLU A 273 12.57 -1.85 -9.50
CA GLU A 273 12.02 -1.01 -10.56
C GLU A 273 13.00 0.07 -11.02
N LEU A 274 13.73 0.71 -10.12
CA LEU A 274 14.77 1.67 -10.51
C LEU A 274 15.89 1.01 -11.32
N LYS A 275 16.27 -0.23 -10.97
CA LYS A 275 17.21 -0.99 -11.78
C LYS A 275 16.62 -1.35 -13.15
N LEU A 276 15.37 -1.75 -13.20
CA LEU A 276 14.63 -2.00 -14.45
C LEU A 276 14.60 -0.74 -15.32
N PHE A 277 14.27 0.42 -14.73
CA PHE A 277 14.27 1.70 -15.42
C PHE A 277 15.62 2.03 -16.07
N LEU A 278 16.73 1.82 -15.35
CA LEU A 278 18.07 2.00 -15.88
C LEU A 278 18.33 1.08 -17.08
N CYS A 279 18.01 -0.21 -16.97
CA CYS A 279 18.18 -1.18 -18.07
C CYS A 279 17.33 -0.81 -19.28
N MET A 280 16.06 -0.44 -19.08
CA MET A 280 15.15 -0.03 -20.16
C MET A 280 15.61 1.26 -20.87
N ALA A 281 16.11 2.23 -20.10
CA ALA A 281 16.66 3.47 -20.66
C ALA A 281 17.88 3.20 -21.53
N HIS A 282 18.79 2.33 -21.07
CA HIS A 282 19.98 1.93 -21.87
C HIS A 282 19.56 1.14 -23.11
N ASN A 283 18.67 0.16 -22.98
CA ASN A 283 18.18 -0.60 -24.12
C ASN A 283 17.52 0.31 -25.17
N SER A 284 16.68 1.26 -24.76
CA SER A 284 16.08 2.26 -25.65
C SER A 284 17.14 3.12 -26.35
N GLN A 285 18.22 3.48 -25.65
CA GLN A 285 19.35 4.20 -26.23
C GLN A 285 20.11 3.35 -27.24
N HIS A 286 20.37 2.08 -26.92
CA HIS A 286 21.04 1.15 -27.83
C HIS A 286 20.22 0.90 -29.09
N ILE A 287 18.91 0.67 -28.97
CA ILE A 287 18.01 0.54 -30.13
C ILE A 287 18.09 1.81 -30.98
N TYR A 288 17.99 3.01 -30.37
CA TYR A 288 18.08 4.28 -31.08
C TYR A 288 19.39 4.42 -31.83
N MET A 289 20.53 4.12 -31.17
CA MET A 289 21.86 4.22 -31.80
C MET A 289 22.05 3.21 -32.94
N ASN A 290 21.47 2.03 -32.83
CA ASN A 290 21.60 0.99 -33.87
C ASN A 290 20.63 1.15 -35.05
N THR A 291 19.52 1.85 -34.85
CA THR A 291 18.60 2.20 -35.95
C THR A 291 19.07 3.39 -36.76
N GLN A 292 20.07 4.15 -36.25
CA GLN A 292 20.74 5.17 -37.02
C GLN A 292 21.90 4.54 -37.81
N GLU A 293 21.73 4.43 -39.08
CA GLU A 293 22.77 3.93 -39.99
C GLU A 293 23.99 4.83 -39.91
N SER A 294 25.10 4.32 -39.35
CA SER A 294 26.38 5.04 -39.36
C SER A 294 27.20 4.58 -40.57
N ILE A 295 27.54 5.50 -41.42
CA ILE A 295 28.35 5.21 -42.59
C ILE A 295 29.83 5.47 -42.28
N VAL A 296 30.65 4.46 -42.51
CA VAL A 296 32.10 4.57 -42.41
C VAL A 296 32.68 4.71 -43.82
N ILE A 297 33.38 5.80 -44.06
CA ILE A 297 34.07 6.09 -45.32
C ILE A 297 35.56 5.90 -45.07
N THR A 298 36.17 4.99 -45.81
CA THR A 298 37.62 4.74 -45.77
C THR A 298 38.23 5.05 -47.15
N GLY A 299 39.49 5.47 -47.18
CA GLY A 299 40.23 5.72 -48.41
C GLY A 299 39.85 7.00 -49.16
N ALA A 300 39.04 7.87 -48.55
CA ALA A 300 38.74 9.18 -49.14
C ALA A 300 39.96 10.09 -49.13
N ASN A 301 40.06 10.99 -50.14
CA ASN A 301 41.15 11.99 -50.20
C ASN A 301 41.05 12.98 -49.05
N ASN A 302 42.20 13.49 -48.55
CA ASN A 302 42.28 14.45 -47.43
C ASN A 302 41.48 15.74 -47.63
N SER A 303 41.09 16.06 -48.87
CA SER A 303 40.27 17.23 -49.24
C SER A 303 38.76 16.97 -49.11
N PHE A 304 38.34 15.71 -48.85
CA PHE A 304 36.93 15.38 -48.72
C PHE A 304 36.40 15.82 -47.34
N LYS A 305 35.48 16.76 -47.38
CA LYS A 305 34.71 17.18 -46.17
C LYS A 305 33.25 16.88 -46.42
N LEU A 306 32.69 16.05 -45.59
CA LEU A 306 31.26 15.82 -45.57
C LEU A 306 30.55 17.08 -45.07
N LYS A 307 29.48 17.50 -45.73
CA LYS A 307 28.56 18.49 -45.18
C LYS A 307 27.40 17.77 -44.51
N ASP A 308 26.94 18.30 -43.39
CA ASP A 308 25.89 17.68 -42.58
C ASP A 308 24.55 17.48 -43.31
N ASP A 309 24.32 18.25 -44.39
CA ASP A 309 23.11 18.23 -45.22
C ASP A 309 23.21 17.30 -46.47
N GLU A 310 24.36 16.69 -46.72
CA GLU A 310 24.56 15.77 -47.86
C GLU A 310 24.15 14.32 -47.53
N PHE A 311 23.95 13.98 -46.27
CA PHE A 311 23.50 12.64 -45.81
C PHE A 311 22.01 12.63 -45.43
N VAL A 312 21.16 12.65 -46.43
CA VAL A 312 19.72 12.43 -46.27
C VAL A 312 19.36 11.08 -46.90
N ALA A 313 18.44 10.36 -46.33
CA ALA A 313 17.96 9.08 -46.86
C ALA A 313 17.58 9.21 -48.33
N GLY A 314 18.23 8.42 -49.19
CA GLY A 314 18.06 8.47 -50.64
C GLY A 314 19.01 9.42 -51.39
N SER A 315 19.92 10.12 -50.73
CA SER A 315 20.95 10.95 -51.39
C SER A 315 22.08 10.08 -51.96
N VAL A 316 22.65 10.53 -53.09
CA VAL A 316 23.84 9.90 -53.69
C VAL A 316 25.06 10.74 -53.33
N VAL A 317 25.96 10.14 -52.54
CA VAL A 317 27.21 10.79 -52.15
C VAL A 317 28.34 10.22 -52.98
N VAL A 318 29.05 11.10 -53.69
CA VAL A 318 30.24 10.73 -54.47
C VAL A 318 31.48 10.95 -53.62
N ILE A 319 32.21 9.86 -53.32
CA ILE A 319 33.41 9.86 -52.49
C ILE A 319 34.64 9.86 -53.36
N PRO A 320 35.43 10.94 -53.41
CA PRO A 320 36.64 10.98 -54.19
C PRO A 320 37.79 10.20 -53.55
N GLY A 321 38.35 9.23 -54.26
CA GLY A 321 39.51 8.43 -53.82
C GLY A 321 39.60 7.11 -54.64
N GLU A 322 40.79 6.71 -55.04
CA GLU A 322 41.01 5.48 -55.84
C GLU A 322 40.60 4.21 -55.10
N HIS A 323 40.58 4.23 -53.74
CA HIS A 323 40.20 3.10 -52.87
C HIS A 323 39.10 3.50 -51.91
N ALA A 324 38.30 4.50 -52.24
CA ALA A 324 37.24 4.97 -51.37
C ALA A 324 36.14 3.91 -51.27
N GLN A 325 35.82 3.51 -50.06
CA GLN A 325 34.73 2.57 -49.77
C GLN A 325 33.84 3.18 -48.71
N ALA A 326 32.53 3.02 -48.90
CA ALA A 326 31.52 3.32 -47.88
C ALA A 326 30.92 2.03 -47.42
N SER A 327 30.83 1.84 -46.12
CA SER A 327 30.18 0.69 -45.51
C SER A 327 29.31 1.12 -44.34
N TYR A 328 28.21 0.46 -44.14
CA TYR A 328 27.42 0.66 -42.90
C TYR A 328 28.12 -0.01 -41.75
N LEU A 329 28.29 0.72 -40.65
CA LEU A 329 28.73 0.17 -39.39
C LEU A 329 27.49 -0.38 -38.67
N SER A 330 27.30 -1.70 -38.72
CA SER A 330 26.30 -2.36 -37.87
C SER A 330 26.98 -2.94 -36.66
N THR A 331 26.33 -2.76 -35.49
CA THR A 331 26.75 -3.45 -34.28
C THR A 331 26.27 -4.90 -34.33
N ASN A 332 27.08 -5.83 -33.84
CA ASN A 332 26.77 -7.29 -33.91
C ASN A 332 25.59 -7.75 -33.05
N GLY A 333 24.82 -6.86 -32.43
CA GLY A 333 23.59 -7.20 -31.68
C GLY A 333 23.77 -8.07 -30.42
N ILE A 334 24.97 -8.59 -30.17
CA ILE A 334 25.25 -9.56 -29.08
C ILE A 334 24.87 -9.02 -27.70
N GLY A 335 24.92 -7.68 -27.48
CA GLY A 335 24.54 -7.04 -26.23
C GLY A 335 23.03 -7.00 -25.99
N PHE A 336 22.22 -6.94 -27.05
CA PHE A 336 20.76 -6.79 -26.92
C PHE A 336 20.08 -7.96 -26.24
N ASP A 337 20.45 -9.17 -26.63
CA ASP A 337 19.88 -10.38 -26.01
C ASP A 337 20.17 -10.46 -24.51
N ALA A 338 21.32 -9.93 -24.07
CA ALA A 338 21.69 -9.92 -22.67
C ALA A 338 20.87 -8.85 -21.91
N GLU A 339 20.65 -7.68 -22.52
CA GLU A 339 19.83 -6.62 -21.93
C GLU A 339 18.36 -7.03 -21.86
N GLU A 340 17.80 -7.62 -22.90
CA GLU A 340 16.42 -8.12 -22.90
C GLU A 340 16.20 -9.21 -21.82
N LYS A 341 17.14 -10.15 -21.70
CA LYS A 341 17.09 -11.17 -20.63
C LYS A 341 17.17 -10.59 -19.23
N GLU A 342 17.98 -9.53 -19.03
CA GLU A 342 18.05 -8.86 -17.73
C GLU A 342 16.76 -8.08 -17.44
N ILE A 343 16.16 -7.40 -18.44
CA ILE A 343 14.85 -6.75 -18.31
C ILE A 343 13.78 -7.78 -17.95
N GLU A 344 13.72 -8.90 -18.66
CA GLU A 344 12.77 -9.99 -18.38
C GLU A 344 12.99 -10.56 -16.96
N ARG A 345 14.24 -10.77 -16.55
CA ARG A 345 14.58 -11.23 -15.19
C ARG A 345 14.11 -10.26 -14.11
N LEU A 346 14.25 -8.94 -14.34
CA LEU A 346 13.82 -7.91 -13.40
C LEU A 346 12.30 -7.83 -13.31
N LEU A 347 11.58 -7.89 -14.45
CA LEU A 347 10.11 -7.96 -14.47
C LEU A 347 9.60 -9.19 -13.72
N ASN A 348 10.17 -10.37 -14.00
CA ASN A 348 9.86 -11.60 -13.28
C ASN A 348 10.16 -11.49 -11.76
N SER A 349 11.19 -10.73 -11.38
CA SER A 349 11.50 -10.47 -9.97
C SER A 349 10.44 -9.60 -9.31
N ILE A 350 9.96 -8.55 -9.99
CA ILE A 350 8.88 -7.67 -9.52
C ILE A 350 7.59 -8.48 -9.35
N ASP A 351 7.23 -9.31 -10.35
CA ASP A 351 6.05 -10.16 -10.26
C ASP A 351 6.12 -11.15 -9.09
N LYS A 352 7.29 -11.75 -8.86
CA LYS A 352 7.51 -12.61 -7.70
C LYS A 352 7.36 -11.84 -6.38
N GLN A 353 7.86 -10.61 -6.29
CA GLN A 353 7.69 -9.76 -5.12
C GLN A 353 6.22 -9.37 -4.92
N ARG A 354 5.51 -8.98 -5.99
CA ARG A 354 4.07 -8.69 -5.97
C ARG A 354 3.27 -9.89 -5.45
N LEU A 355 3.52 -11.07 -6.01
CA LEU A 355 2.88 -12.31 -5.57
C LEU A 355 3.26 -12.69 -4.14
N SER A 356 4.51 -12.46 -3.71
CA SER A 356 4.96 -12.80 -2.35
C SER A 356 4.30 -11.94 -1.27
N LEU A 357 3.87 -10.73 -1.59
CA LEU A 357 3.08 -9.89 -0.70
C LEU A 357 1.63 -10.39 -0.61
N MET A 358 1.11 -10.95 -1.69
CA MET A 358 -0.25 -11.50 -1.76
C MET A 358 -0.33 -12.95 -1.27
N SER A 359 0.75 -13.73 -1.41
CA SER A 359 0.79 -15.15 -1.04
C SER A 359 2.09 -15.53 -0.34
N ALA A 360 2.04 -16.34 0.69
CA ALA A 360 3.24 -17.01 1.20
C ALA A 360 3.64 -18.14 0.22
N LYS A 361 4.95 -18.26 -0.02
CA LYS A 361 5.52 -19.19 -0.99
C LYS A 361 4.99 -20.60 -0.82
N SER A 362 4.38 -21.18 -1.86
CA SER A 362 4.27 -22.62 -2.00
C SER A 362 4.80 -23.06 -3.35
N HIS A 363 5.93 -23.76 -3.32
CA HIS A 363 6.38 -24.64 -4.40
C HIS A 363 5.77 -26.00 -4.15
N GLN A 364 4.49 -26.20 -4.40
CA GLN A 364 3.89 -27.53 -4.39
C GLN A 364 2.80 -27.69 -5.45
N SER A 365 2.80 -28.88 -6.04
CA SER A 365 1.95 -29.32 -7.15
C SER A 365 0.45 -29.23 -6.87
N GLY A 366 -0.28 -29.00 -7.93
CA GLY A 366 -1.69 -28.66 -8.14
C GLY A 366 -2.84 -29.31 -7.38
N THR A 367 -2.63 -30.19 -6.41
CA THR A 367 -3.72 -30.89 -5.70
C THR A 367 -3.91 -30.44 -4.25
N VAL A 368 -3.00 -29.61 -3.71
CA VAL A 368 -3.03 -29.10 -2.32
C VAL A 368 -3.39 -27.62 -2.27
N VAL A 369 -3.70 -27.01 -3.40
CA VAL A 369 -3.89 -25.57 -3.58
C VAL A 369 -5.03 -25.01 -2.72
N GLY A 370 -6.09 -25.76 -2.46
CA GLY A 370 -7.23 -25.29 -1.66
C GLY A 370 -6.98 -25.17 -0.16
N LEU A 371 -6.18 -26.06 0.43
CA LEU A 371 -5.91 -26.07 1.89
C LEU A 371 -4.74 -25.15 2.30
N VAL A 372 -3.87 -24.82 1.36
CA VAL A 372 -2.68 -23.99 1.59
C VAL A 372 -2.99 -22.50 1.37
N GLN A 373 -4.05 -22.15 0.66
CA GLN A 373 -4.44 -20.77 0.38
C GLN A 373 -4.79 -19.93 1.63
N ASN A 374 -5.30 -20.56 2.70
CA ASN A 374 -5.62 -19.88 3.95
C ASN A 374 -4.41 -19.42 4.79
N SER A 375 -3.19 -19.88 4.45
CA SER A 375 -1.95 -19.45 5.13
C SER A 375 -1.10 -18.47 4.32
N GLN A 376 -1.53 -18.06 3.13
CA GLN A 376 -0.63 -17.57 2.08
C GLN A 376 -0.66 -16.07 1.79
N SER A 377 -1.56 -15.31 2.38
CA SER A 377 -1.56 -13.84 2.27
C SER A 377 -0.87 -13.15 3.45
N ALA A 378 0.18 -13.79 4.00
CA ALA A 378 0.76 -13.40 5.28
C ALA A 378 1.19 -11.90 5.37
N PRO A 379 1.89 -11.29 4.41
CA PRO A 379 2.31 -9.89 4.58
C PRO A 379 1.16 -8.89 4.48
N LEU A 380 0.27 -9.00 3.48
CA LEU A 380 -0.91 -8.12 3.38
C LEU A 380 -1.87 -8.33 4.55
N ARG A 381 -2.06 -9.57 4.97
CA ARG A 381 -2.87 -9.90 6.14
C ARG A 381 -2.30 -9.26 7.41
N THR A 382 -0.97 -9.26 7.56
CA THR A 382 -0.31 -8.59 8.70
C THR A 382 -0.60 -7.09 8.68
N VAL A 383 -0.46 -6.43 7.55
CA VAL A 383 -0.78 -4.99 7.36
C VAL A 383 -2.23 -4.70 7.76
N VAL A 384 -3.17 -5.47 7.25
CA VAL A 384 -4.60 -5.30 7.54
C VAL A 384 -4.92 -5.59 9.01
N THR A 385 -4.31 -6.61 9.60
CA THR A 385 -4.49 -6.95 11.03
C THR A 385 -3.91 -5.86 11.93
N THR A 386 -2.71 -5.34 11.63
CA THR A 386 -2.10 -4.27 12.44
C THR A 386 -2.89 -2.97 12.37
N SER A 387 -3.43 -2.61 11.20
CA SER A 387 -4.31 -1.44 11.06
C SER A 387 -5.63 -1.64 11.82
N GLY A 388 -6.23 -2.83 11.76
CA GLY A 388 -7.42 -3.17 12.55
C GLY A 388 -7.19 -3.07 14.05
N ASN A 389 -6.04 -3.57 14.52
CA ASN A 389 -5.63 -3.45 15.91
C ASN A 389 -5.39 -1.98 16.31
N ALA A 390 -4.78 -1.17 15.44
CA ALA A 390 -4.58 0.27 15.69
C ALA A 390 -5.93 1.00 15.85
N ILE A 391 -6.88 0.73 14.97
CA ILE A 391 -8.24 1.29 15.06
C ILE A 391 -8.94 0.81 16.33
N THR A 392 -8.81 -0.47 16.70
CA THR A 392 -9.34 -0.99 17.96
C THR A 392 -8.79 -0.21 19.15
N LEU A 393 -7.49 0.03 19.21
CA LEU A 393 -6.85 0.80 20.28
C LEU A 393 -7.35 2.26 20.34
N ILE A 394 -7.52 2.92 19.22
CA ILE A 394 -8.09 4.29 19.16
C ILE A 394 -9.53 4.32 19.69
N LEU A 395 -10.36 3.36 19.28
CA LEU A 395 -11.74 3.23 19.80
C LEU A 395 -11.76 2.96 21.31
N GLN A 396 -10.83 2.15 21.81
CA GLN A 396 -10.66 1.92 23.24
C GLN A 396 -10.20 3.18 23.97
N HIS A 397 -9.35 4.03 23.39
CA HIS A 397 -9.00 5.34 23.97
C HIS A 397 -10.23 6.24 24.05
N ALA A 398 -11.05 6.32 23.01
CA ALA A 398 -12.28 7.09 23.01
C ALA A 398 -13.24 6.60 24.10
N ALA A 399 -13.44 5.30 24.22
CA ALA A 399 -14.29 4.71 25.24
C ALA A 399 -13.80 4.97 26.68
N ARG A 400 -12.49 4.86 26.93
CA ARG A 400 -11.88 5.22 28.23
C ARG A 400 -12.09 6.69 28.58
N TRP A 401 -11.95 7.57 27.59
CA TRP A 401 -12.16 9.01 27.79
C TRP A 401 -13.62 9.35 28.13
N ILE A 402 -14.57 8.65 27.50
CA ILE A 402 -15.98 8.75 27.84
C ILE A 402 -16.26 8.22 29.27
N GLY A 403 -15.46 7.28 29.76
CA GLY A 403 -15.61 6.70 31.09
C GLY A 403 -16.35 5.35 31.12
N PHE A 404 -16.29 4.60 30.01
CA PHE A 404 -16.76 3.21 29.99
C PHE A 404 -16.01 2.33 31.00
N SER A 405 -16.66 1.25 31.44
CA SER A 405 -16.02 0.25 32.31
C SER A 405 -14.85 -0.43 31.57
N ARG A 406 -13.90 -0.96 32.34
CA ARG A 406 -12.77 -1.68 31.71
C ARG A 406 -13.26 -2.88 30.89
N GLU A 407 -14.27 -3.59 31.37
CA GLU A 407 -14.86 -4.74 30.68
C GLU A 407 -15.50 -4.35 29.34
N ASP A 408 -16.18 -3.21 29.28
CA ASP A 408 -16.79 -2.74 28.04
C ASP A 408 -15.75 -2.22 27.03
N VAL A 409 -14.67 -1.58 27.51
CA VAL A 409 -13.54 -1.18 26.69
C VAL A 409 -12.83 -2.39 26.05
N GLU A 410 -12.63 -3.48 26.81
CA GLU A 410 -11.98 -4.70 26.33
C GLU A 410 -12.83 -5.45 25.27
N LYS A 411 -14.16 -5.26 25.26
CA LYS A 411 -15.07 -5.85 24.24
C LYS A 411 -15.03 -5.12 22.91
N ILE A 412 -14.50 -3.88 22.86
CA ILE A 412 -14.41 -3.10 21.64
C ILE A 412 -13.40 -3.75 20.69
N GLN A 413 -13.84 -4.05 19.48
CA GLN A 413 -13.02 -4.65 18.45
C GLN A 413 -13.39 -4.10 17.07
N TYR A 414 -12.39 -3.77 16.31
CA TYR A 414 -12.48 -3.52 14.88
C TYR A 414 -11.81 -4.69 14.14
N ILE A 415 -12.62 -5.50 13.47
CA ILE A 415 -12.17 -6.68 12.71
C ILE A 415 -12.21 -6.31 11.23
N PRO A 416 -11.05 -6.10 10.60
CA PRO A 416 -11.01 -5.77 9.19
C PRO A 416 -11.51 -6.93 8.33
N SER A 417 -12.02 -6.61 7.13
CA SER A 417 -12.34 -7.65 6.15
C SER A 417 -11.07 -8.32 5.63
N GLU A 418 -11.04 -9.64 5.65
CA GLU A 418 -10.00 -10.45 5.02
C GLU A 418 -10.47 -11.07 3.69
N ALA A 419 -11.54 -10.54 3.08
CA ALA A 419 -12.12 -11.08 1.85
C ALA A 419 -11.12 -11.12 0.67
N PHE A 420 -10.07 -10.29 0.70
CA PHE A 420 -8.99 -10.32 -0.28
C PHE A 420 -8.09 -11.58 -0.15
N ALA A 421 -8.04 -12.20 1.02
CA ALA A 421 -7.24 -13.39 1.28
C ALA A 421 -7.91 -14.66 0.76
N ASN A 422 -9.22 -14.59 0.50
CA ASN A 422 -9.96 -15.67 -0.11
C ASN A 422 -10.01 -15.41 -1.63
N PRO A 423 -9.15 -16.07 -2.43
CA PRO A 423 -9.27 -15.96 -3.86
C PRO A 423 -10.70 -16.38 -4.21
N ARG A 424 -11.39 -15.54 -4.98
CA ARG A 424 -12.68 -15.94 -5.53
C ARG A 424 -12.46 -17.20 -6.34
N VAL A 425 -12.82 -18.31 -5.76
CA VAL A 425 -12.81 -19.60 -6.47
C VAL A 425 -13.68 -19.39 -7.69
N ASN A 426 -13.19 -19.66 -8.89
CA ASN A 426 -14.06 -19.56 -10.05
C ASN A 426 -15.14 -20.65 -9.98
N LEU A 427 -16.27 -20.43 -10.64
CA LEU A 427 -17.40 -21.35 -10.56
C LEU A 427 -17.05 -22.79 -10.92
N SER A 428 -16.14 -22.98 -11.88
CA SER A 428 -15.70 -24.31 -12.30
C SER A 428 -14.83 -25.01 -11.23
N GLU A 429 -13.96 -24.27 -10.56
CA GLU A 429 -13.16 -24.77 -9.43
C GLU A 429 -14.04 -25.08 -8.21
N TYR A 430 -15.02 -24.22 -7.93
CA TYR A 430 -16.01 -24.48 -6.88
C TYR A 430 -16.83 -25.75 -7.14
N ILE A 431 -17.30 -25.95 -8.37
CA ILE A 431 -18.02 -27.17 -8.77
C ILE A 431 -17.11 -28.41 -8.66
N ALA A 432 -15.83 -28.28 -9.06
CA ALA A 432 -14.86 -29.38 -8.90
C ALA A 432 -14.64 -29.72 -7.43
N LEU A 433 -14.52 -28.70 -6.57
CA LEU A 433 -14.38 -28.89 -5.12
C LEU A 433 -15.63 -29.55 -4.51
N CYS A 434 -16.82 -29.10 -4.88
CA CYS A 434 -18.08 -29.75 -4.44
C CYS A 434 -18.12 -31.23 -4.83
N LYS A 435 -17.67 -31.58 -6.04
CA LYS A 435 -17.58 -32.98 -6.48
C LYS A 435 -16.60 -33.78 -5.69
N SER A 436 -15.40 -33.24 -5.39
CA SER A 436 -14.38 -33.91 -4.58
C SER A 436 -14.81 -34.08 -3.11
N VAL A 437 -15.57 -33.14 -2.56
CA VAL A 437 -16.19 -33.30 -1.22
C VAL A 437 -17.28 -34.37 -1.26
N ALA A 438 -18.15 -34.38 -2.27
CA ALA A 438 -19.20 -35.39 -2.42
C ALA A 438 -18.64 -36.78 -2.67
N SER A 439 -17.50 -36.94 -3.38
CA SER A 439 -16.81 -38.21 -3.56
C SER A 439 -16.02 -38.68 -2.32
N GLY A 440 -15.87 -37.82 -1.29
CA GLY A 440 -15.11 -38.14 -0.09
C GLY A 440 -13.59 -38.03 -0.23
N GLU A 441 -13.09 -37.52 -1.37
CA GLU A 441 -11.66 -37.23 -1.59
C GLU A 441 -11.17 -36.07 -0.72
N VAL A 442 -12.04 -35.09 -0.46
CA VAL A 442 -11.75 -33.93 0.41
C VAL A 442 -12.70 -33.96 1.61
N LYS A 443 -12.14 -33.89 2.81
CA LYS A 443 -12.91 -33.80 4.05
C LYS A 443 -13.22 -32.35 4.34
N MET A 444 -14.40 -31.87 3.98
CA MET A 444 -14.88 -30.52 4.24
C MET A 444 -16.37 -30.60 4.60
N LEU A 445 -16.83 -29.71 5.50
CA LEU A 445 -18.24 -29.64 5.86
C LEU A 445 -19.05 -28.91 4.76
N GLU A 446 -20.29 -29.32 4.53
CA GLU A 446 -21.20 -28.67 3.57
C GLU A 446 -21.44 -27.19 3.95
N GLU A 447 -21.43 -26.88 5.24
CA GLU A 447 -21.53 -25.50 5.75
C GLU A 447 -20.32 -24.65 5.31
N GLU A 448 -19.11 -25.21 5.31
CA GLU A 448 -17.90 -24.53 4.83
C GLU A 448 -17.96 -24.26 3.34
N LEU A 449 -18.50 -25.20 2.54
CA LEU A 449 -18.76 -24.98 1.13
C LEU A 449 -19.79 -23.87 0.89
N PHE A 450 -20.85 -23.83 1.70
CA PHE A 450 -21.86 -22.77 1.61
C PHE A 450 -21.26 -21.39 1.95
N ILE A 451 -20.46 -21.29 2.99
CA ILE A 451 -19.74 -20.07 3.36
C ILE A 451 -18.82 -19.63 2.19
N MET A 452 -18.06 -20.54 1.62
CA MET A 452 -17.18 -20.27 0.48
C MET A 452 -17.98 -19.79 -0.76
N ALA A 453 -19.15 -20.40 -1.05
CA ALA A 453 -20.01 -19.98 -2.14
C ALA A 453 -20.58 -18.57 -1.92
N LYS A 454 -20.89 -18.23 -0.67
CA LYS A 454 -21.40 -16.91 -0.27
C LYS A 454 -20.30 -15.85 -0.37
N GLU A 455 -19.10 -16.14 0.09
CA GLU A 455 -17.93 -15.26 -0.02
C GLU A 455 -17.48 -15.05 -1.48
N SER A 456 -17.61 -16.09 -2.31
CA SER A 456 -17.34 -16.02 -3.76
C SER A 456 -18.48 -15.41 -4.58
N HIS A 457 -19.55 -14.95 -3.92
CA HIS A 457 -20.75 -14.36 -4.54
C HIS A 457 -21.53 -15.29 -5.48
N PHE A 458 -21.32 -16.60 -5.40
CA PHE A 458 -22.15 -17.58 -6.12
C PHE A 458 -23.55 -17.68 -5.51
N ILE A 459 -23.67 -17.38 -4.20
CA ILE A 459 -24.93 -17.31 -3.49
C ILE A 459 -25.08 -15.89 -2.94
N THR A 460 -26.08 -15.17 -3.43
CA THR A 460 -26.41 -13.79 -3.00
C THR A 460 -27.43 -13.74 -1.87
N SER A 461 -27.91 -14.90 -1.41
CA SER A 461 -28.91 -15.02 -0.37
C SER A 461 -28.38 -14.55 1.00
N LYS A 462 -29.22 -13.79 1.74
CA LYS A 462 -28.96 -13.39 3.12
C LYS A 462 -29.30 -14.48 4.15
N LEU A 463 -29.75 -15.64 3.71
CA LEU A 463 -30.13 -16.77 4.56
C LEU A 463 -28.92 -17.31 5.33
N THR A 464 -29.17 -17.88 6.51
CA THR A 464 -28.20 -18.72 7.23
C THR A 464 -28.09 -20.09 6.54
N TRP A 465 -27.06 -20.88 6.89
CA TRP A 465 -26.90 -22.23 6.36
C TRP A 465 -28.12 -23.11 6.58
N GLU A 466 -28.67 -23.10 7.81
CA GLU A 466 -29.85 -23.87 8.17
C GLU A 466 -31.09 -23.47 7.34
N GLN A 467 -31.35 -22.18 7.22
CA GLN A 467 -32.44 -21.65 6.40
C GLN A 467 -32.26 -21.93 4.91
N PHE A 468 -31.01 -21.89 4.43
CA PHE A 468 -30.69 -22.22 3.06
C PHE A 468 -30.92 -23.71 2.75
N LYS A 469 -30.50 -24.57 3.68
CA LYS A 469 -30.66 -26.02 3.56
C LYS A 469 -32.12 -26.41 3.54
N GLU A 470 -32.93 -25.92 4.47
CA GLU A 470 -34.38 -26.15 4.53
C GLU A 470 -35.09 -25.72 3.25
N ARG A 471 -34.79 -24.51 2.77
CA ARG A 471 -35.36 -23.99 1.52
C ARG A 471 -34.94 -24.75 0.29
N TYR A 472 -33.67 -25.17 0.23
CA TYR A 472 -33.09 -25.94 -0.86
C TYR A 472 -33.75 -27.33 -0.94
N GLU A 473 -33.92 -28.01 0.19
CA GLU A 473 -34.60 -29.32 0.26
C GLU A 473 -36.01 -29.22 -0.25
N ILE A 474 -36.78 -28.22 0.17
CA ILE A 474 -38.15 -27.99 -0.31
C ILE A 474 -38.20 -27.74 -1.82
N GLU A 475 -37.39 -26.82 -2.33
CA GLU A 475 -37.37 -26.49 -3.77
C GLU A 475 -36.86 -27.67 -4.62
N PHE A 476 -35.91 -28.46 -4.10
CA PHE A 476 -35.38 -29.64 -4.78
C PHE A 476 -36.43 -30.75 -4.88
N GLU A 477 -37.16 -31.02 -3.81
CA GLU A 477 -38.24 -31.97 -3.80
C GLU A 477 -39.37 -31.56 -4.75
N GLU A 478 -39.72 -30.28 -4.78
CA GLU A 478 -40.73 -29.75 -5.73
C GLU A 478 -40.30 -29.90 -7.19
N ARG A 479 -39.01 -29.67 -7.51
CA ARG A 479 -38.48 -29.86 -8.85
C ARG A 479 -38.48 -31.34 -9.25
N GLN A 480 -38.10 -32.23 -8.33
CA GLN A 480 -38.14 -33.66 -8.60
C GLN A 480 -39.57 -34.18 -8.81
N ARG A 481 -40.56 -33.72 -8.03
CA ARG A 481 -41.97 -34.02 -8.28
C ARG A 481 -42.47 -33.53 -9.63
N LYS A 482 -42.07 -32.33 -10.03
CA LYS A 482 -42.40 -31.77 -11.36
C LYS A 482 -41.78 -32.55 -12.51
N ASN A 483 -40.62 -33.13 -12.32
CA ASN A 483 -39.90 -33.90 -13.34
C ASN A 483 -40.21 -35.41 -13.32
N GLY A 484 -41.19 -35.86 -12.52
CA GLY A 484 -41.65 -37.24 -12.47
C GLY A 484 -40.68 -38.21 -11.80
N ILE A 485 -39.69 -37.73 -11.09
CA ILE A 485 -38.70 -38.55 -10.40
C ILE A 485 -39.23 -38.88 -9.00
N VAL A 486 -39.42 -40.17 -8.70
CA VAL A 486 -39.86 -40.64 -7.37
C VAL A 486 -38.67 -40.61 -6.42
N VAL A 487 -38.65 -39.68 -5.47
CA VAL A 487 -37.62 -39.56 -4.45
C VAL A 487 -37.75 -40.70 -3.44
N LYS A 488 -36.77 -41.60 -3.38
CA LYS A 488 -36.56 -42.45 -2.23
C LYS A 488 -35.74 -41.66 -1.21
N ASN A 489 -36.34 -41.38 -0.07
CA ASN A 489 -35.73 -40.66 1.08
C ASN A 489 -34.52 -41.46 1.61
N ASN A 490 -33.32 -41.16 1.15
CA ASN A 490 -32.08 -41.47 1.83
C ASN A 490 -31.29 -40.17 1.94
N GLY A 491 -31.16 -39.67 3.14
CA GLY A 491 -30.72 -38.33 3.60
C GLY A 491 -29.38 -37.76 3.12
N ASN A 492 -29.03 -37.86 1.83
CA ASN A 492 -27.88 -37.16 1.29
C ASN A 492 -28.21 -36.59 -0.11
N PRO A 493 -28.41 -35.27 -0.25
CA PRO A 493 -28.82 -34.63 -1.50
C PRO A 493 -27.74 -34.62 -2.59
N PHE A 494 -26.49 -34.99 -2.32
CA PHE A 494 -25.38 -34.95 -3.27
C PHE A 494 -24.93 -36.32 -3.81
N ALA A 495 -25.52 -37.43 -3.34
CA ALA A 495 -25.04 -38.81 -3.70
C ALA A 495 -25.62 -39.36 -4.99
N GLU A 496 -26.71 -38.80 -5.57
CA GLU A 496 -27.45 -39.46 -6.66
C GLU A 496 -27.29 -38.84 -8.07
N THR A 497 -26.32 -37.96 -8.29
CA THR A 497 -26.12 -37.36 -9.63
C THR A 497 -25.28 -38.25 -10.60
N GLN A 498 -24.84 -39.44 -10.18
CA GLN A 498 -24.02 -40.28 -11.04
C GLN A 498 -24.81 -41.20 -11.99
N ASP A 499 -26.09 -41.49 -11.74
CA ASP A 499 -26.86 -42.48 -12.54
C ASP A 499 -27.69 -41.92 -13.69
N ILE A 500 -27.78 -40.60 -13.87
CA ILE A 500 -28.67 -39.99 -14.88
C ILE A 500 -28.02 -39.75 -16.25
N VAL A 501 -26.70 -39.94 -16.38
CA VAL A 501 -25.98 -39.63 -17.64
C VAL A 501 -25.91 -40.81 -18.62
N ASN A 502 -26.26 -42.04 -18.20
CA ASN A 502 -26.07 -43.21 -19.06
C ASN A 502 -27.30 -43.79 -19.80
N ASP A 503 -28.53 -43.27 -19.56
CA ASP A 503 -29.73 -43.87 -20.19
C ASP A 503 -30.25 -43.16 -21.45
N ASN A 504 -29.58 -42.13 -21.96
CA ASN A 504 -30.02 -41.42 -23.18
C ASN A 504 -29.08 -41.56 -24.39
N ALA A 505 -28.15 -42.52 -24.37
CA ALA A 505 -27.22 -42.73 -25.50
C ALA A 505 -27.64 -43.80 -26.49
N ASP A 506 -28.76 -44.50 -26.27
CA ASP A 506 -29.19 -45.65 -27.15
C ASP A 506 -30.51 -45.44 -27.88
N GLN A 507 -31.00 -44.22 -28.11
CA GLN A 507 -32.06 -43.99 -29.07
C GLN A 507 -31.84 -42.68 -29.84
N VAL A 508 -31.03 -42.73 -30.92
CA VAL A 508 -31.29 -42.24 -32.31
C VAL A 508 -30.11 -42.68 -33.19
#